data_c203e2d6394e793f8754980f309f330d
#
_entry.id   c203e2d6394e793f8754980f309f330d
#
_cell.length_a   1.000
_cell.length_b   1.000
_cell.length_c   1.000
_cell.angle_alpha   90.00
_cell.angle_beta   90.00
_cell.angle_gamma   90.00
#
_symmetry.space_group_name_H-M   'P 1'
#
loop_
_entity.id
_entity.type
_entity.pdbx_description
1 polymer ?
#
loop_
_entity_poly.entity_id
_entity_poly.type
_entity_poly.pdbx_seq_one_letter_code
_entity_poly.pdbx_strand_id
1 'polypeptide(L)'
;TDALDSLGNMTAATGKGFAIGSAALTALALLAAYVEEVRVGQQREAMAYVQHVMPAAQSDADAGMGEIYYIGHGKFAEKWRTGTDEGAYRGFMLLNKKARENLKTGDHFPSAELAPAFADNEFVRETEVNGHMLHLVSTQRASLPQYMTFYDVTLMNPQVLCGLFCGVLLAFLFCALTMKAVGRAAYQMMQECRNQFDKVRSYLKAQGKDDAYARDPENWPREQITFEGQQIPDYANCVAISTAGAQKEMVFPSLLAIIIPVVVGLIFGVPGVMGLLAGGLSSGFAVAIFMANAGGAWDNAKKW
;
A
#
# COMPACT_ATOMS: atom_id res chain seq x y z
N THR A 1 36.85 8.91 -17.82
CA THR A 1 35.35 8.71 -17.92
C THR A 1 34.83 7.84 -16.79
N ASP A 2 35.47 6.69 -16.49
CA ASP A 2 34.99 5.71 -15.50
C ASP A 2 34.97 6.24 -14.07
N ALA A 3 35.94 7.07 -13.69
CA ALA A 3 35.96 7.72 -12.37
C ALA A 3 34.78 8.71 -12.20
N LEU A 4 34.43 9.48 -13.25
CA LEU A 4 33.29 10.38 -13.24
C LEU A 4 31.96 9.61 -13.23
N ASP A 5 31.89 8.51 -13.93
CA ASP A 5 30.71 7.66 -13.97
C ASP A 5 30.49 6.95 -12.62
N SER A 6 31.57 6.48 -11.99
CA SER A 6 31.53 5.92 -10.63
C SER A 6 31.04 6.94 -9.59
N LEU A 7 31.45 8.20 -9.69
CA LEU A 7 30.95 9.29 -8.86
C LEU A 7 29.47 9.58 -9.12
N GLY A 8 29.05 9.53 -10.40
CA GLY A 8 27.66 9.65 -10.80
C GLY A 8 26.78 8.58 -10.20
N ASN A 9 27.23 7.34 -10.17
CA ASN A 9 26.54 6.20 -9.57
C ASN A 9 26.39 6.33 -8.05
N MET A 10 27.40 6.86 -7.36
CA MET A 10 27.31 7.17 -5.92
C MET A 10 26.27 8.25 -5.64
N THR A 11 26.24 9.32 -6.44
CA THR A 11 25.25 10.40 -6.32
C THR A 11 23.85 9.86 -6.58
N ALA A 12 23.68 9.02 -7.60
CA ALA A 12 22.41 8.36 -7.90
C ALA A 12 21.94 7.45 -6.74
N ALA A 13 22.84 6.68 -6.14
CA ALA A 13 22.53 5.82 -5.00
C ALA A 13 22.09 6.63 -3.78
N THR A 14 22.76 7.75 -3.49
CA THR A 14 22.38 8.67 -2.41
C THR A 14 21.00 9.29 -2.64
N GLY A 15 20.72 9.76 -3.87
CA GLY A 15 19.41 10.29 -4.25
C GLY A 15 18.29 9.24 -4.14
N LYS A 16 18.56 7.98 -4.50
CA LYS A 16 17.64 6.86 -4.28
C LYS A 16 17.40 6.61 -2.80
N GLY A 17 18.43 6.66 -1.97
CA GLY A 17 18.30 6.52 -0.51
C GLY A 17 17.39 7.57 0.10
N PHE A 18 17.53 8.83 -0.31
CA PHE A 18 16.62 9.91 0.09
C PHE A 18 15.18 9.64 -0.37
N ALA A 19 14.97 9.23 -1.61
CA ALA A 19 13.65 8.91 -2.14
C ALA A 19 13.00 7.72 -1.39
N ILE A 20 13.77 6.69 -1.03
CA ILE A 20 13.30 5.55 -0.24
C ILE A 20 12.89 5.99 1.17
N GLY A 21 13.67 6.84 1.83
CA GLY A 21 13.33 7.41 3.13
C GLY A 21 12.05 8.23 3.09
N SER A 22 11.89 9.08 2.08
CA SER A 22 10.67 9.85 1.83
C SER A 22 9.46 8.93 1.60
N ALA A 23 9.61 7.87 0.79
CA ALA A 23 8.55 6.90 0.54
C ALA A 23 8.14 6.15 1.83
N ALA A 24 9.09 5.82 2.71
CA ALA A 24 8.79 5.19 3.99
C ALA A 24 7.96 6.10 4.91
N LEU A 25 8.28 7.40 4.97
CA LEU A 25 7.48 8.37 5.72
C LEU A 25 6.06 8.49 5.13
N THR A 26 5.92 8.52 3.81
CA THR A 26 4.62 8.51 3.14
C THR A 26 3.82 7.25 3.47
N ALA A 27 4.47 6.08 3.50
CA ALA A 27 3.82 4.82 3.86
C ALA A 27 3.34 4.80 5.33
N LEU A 28 4.08 5.41 6.25
CA LEU A 28 3.63 5.62 7.64
C LEU A 28 2.40 6.53 7.71
N ALA A 29 2.37 7.61 6.91
CA ALA A 29 1.19 8.47 6.81
C ALA A 29 -0.03 7.74 6.24
N LEU A 30 0.17 6.85 5.26
CA LEU A 30 -0.89 5.99 4.71
C LEU A 30 -1.42 4.99 5.74
N LEU A 31 -0.58 4.47 6.63
CA LEU A 31 -1.02 3.63 7.75
C LEU A 31 -1.97 4.40 8.68
N ALA A 32 -1.65 5.66 9.00
CA ALA A 32 -2.52 6.52 9.78
C ALA A 32 -3.84 6.82 9.04
N ALA A 33 -3.78 7.09 7.73
CA ALA A 33 -4.94 7.28 6.88
C ALA A 33 -5.85 6.04 6.83
N TYR A 34 -5.28 4.84 6.80
CA TYR A 34 -6.06 3.60 6.88
C TYR A 34 -6.86 3.49 8.18
N VAL A 35 -6.26 3.86 9.33
CA VAL A 35 -6.98 3.88 10.61
C VAL A 35 -8.15 4.88 10.57
N GLU A 36 -7.95 6.03 9.92
CA GLU A 36 -9.02 7.03 9.74
C GLU A 36 -10.16 6.50 8.85
N GLU A 37 -9.84 5.79 7.77
CA GLU A 37 -10.87 5.14 6.93
C GLU A 37 -11.65 4.05 7.71
N VAL A 38 -10.99 3.29 8.57
CA VAL A 38 -11.67 2.35 9.47
C VAL A 38 -12.62 3.08 10.42
N ARG A 39 -12.21 4.24 10.94
CA ARG A 39 -13.04 5.10 11.80
C ARG A 39 -14.29 5.59 11.05
N VAL A 40 -14.10 6.13 9.85
CA VAL A 40 -15.21 6.59 8.98
C VAL A 40 -16.14 5.42 8.61
N GLY A 41 -15.57 4.24 8.33
CA GLY A 41 -16.34 3.03 8.06
C GLY A 41 -17.26 2.64 9.21
N GLN A 42 -16.76 2.66 10.45
CA GLN A 42 -17.59 2.38 11.63
C GLN A 42 -18.70 3.40 11.85
N GLN A 43 -18.47 4.68 11.55
CA GLN A 43 -19.50 5.71 11.62
C GLN A 43 -20.59 5.49 10.56
N ARG A 44 -20.19 5.11 9.34
CA ARG A 44 -21.14 4.77 8.26
C ARG A 44 -21.99 3.55 8.64
N GLU A 45 -21.40 2.52 9.27
CA GLU A 45 -22.15 1.37 9.77
C GLU A 45 -23.18 1.78 10.83
N ALA A 46 -22.78 2.62 11.79
CA ALA A 46 -23.68 3.13 12.83
C ALA A 46 -24.83 3.93 12.21
N MET A 47 -24.53 4.81 11.26
CA MET A 47 -25.53 5.59 10.53
C MET A 47 -26.49 4.70 9.73
N ALA A 48 -25.95 3.74 8.99
CA ALA A 48 -26.74 2.81 8.17
C ALA A 48 -27.68 1.96 9.04
N TYR A 49 -27.23 1.52 10.21
CA TYR A 49 -28.07 0.78 11.15
C TYR A 49 -29.26 1.60 11.61
N VAL A 50 -29.05 2.84 12.06
CA VAL A 50 -30.12 3.69 12.53
C VAL A 50 -31.10 4.04 11.39
N GLN A 51 -30.58 4.29 10.19
CA GLN A 51 -31.41 4.66 9.03
C GLN A 51 -32.26 3.50 8.47
N HIS A 52 -31.73 2.26 8.48
CA HIS A 52 -32.36 1.14 7.78
C HIS A 52 -33.05 0.15 8.74
N VAL A 53 -32.54 -0.01 9.96
CA VAL A 53 -33.05 -1.00 10.92
C VAL A 53 -34.01 -0.37 11.93
N MET A 54 -33.96 0.96 12.09
CA MET A 54 -34.83 1.71 12.99
C MET A 54 -35.72 2.71 12.22
N PRO A 55 -36.67 2.23 11.43
CA PRO A 55 -37.53 3.11 10.61
C PRO A 55 -38.35 4.09 11.44
N ALA A 56 -38.71 3.74 12.68
CA ALA A 56 -39.40 4.66 13.61
C ALA A 56 -38.52 5.88 13.96
N ALA A 57 -37.20 5.71 14.02
CA ALA A 57 -36.26 6.80 14.27
C ALA A 57 -36.06 7.74 13.08
N GLN A 58 -36.55 7.39 11.90
CA GLN A 58 -36.52 8.24 10.70
C GLN A 58 -37.79 9.15 10.63
N SER A 59 -38.96 8.64 11.06
CA SER A 59 -40.22 9.33 10.96
C SER A 59 -40.44 10.33 12.10
N ASP A 60 -39.82 10.10 13.25
CA ASP A 60 -39.91 10.95 14.43
C ASP A 60 -38.52 11.41 14.86
N ALA A 61 -38.30 12.73 14.89
CA ALA A 61 -37.01 13.32 15.23
C ALA A 61 -36.53 12.90 16.63
N ASP A 62 -37.44 12.64 17.54
CA ASP A 62 -37.14 12.27 18.94
C ASP A 62 -37.11 10.76 19.16
N ALA A 63 -37.57 9.93 18.23
CA ALA A 63 -37.58 8.49 18.38
C ALA A 63 -36.13 7.95 18.38
N GLY A 64 -35.82 7.13 19.38
CA GLY A 64 -34.47 6.54 19.59
C GLY A 64 -33.40 7.52 20.14
N MET A 65 -33.82 8.75 20.49
CA MET A 65 -32.95 9.69 21.21
C MET A 65 -32.75 9.20 22.64
N GLY A 66 -31.48 9.27 23.10
CA GLY A 66 -31.14 8.83 24.46
C GLY A 66 -30.99 7.32 24.62
N GLU A 67 -30.91 6.55 23.54
CA GLU A 67 -30.67 5.12 23.53
C GLU A 67 -29.45 4.76 22.70
N ILE A 68 -28.67 3.78 23.19
CA ILE A 68 -27.53 3.20 22.47
C ILE A 68 -27.90 1.77 22.07
N TYR A 69 -27.74 1.47 20.80
CA TYR A 69 -28.09 0.18 20.18
C TYR A 69 -26.86 -0.64 19.84
N TYR A 70 -26.87 -1.91 20.22
CA TYR A 70 -25.82 -2.85 19.82
C TYR A 70 -26.05 -3.32 18.38
N ILE A 71 -25.12 -2.99 17.49
CA ILE A 71 -25.21 -3.31 16.07
C ILE A 71 -24.44 -4.57 15.65
N GLY A 72 -23.84 -5.24 16.64
CA GLY A 72 -23.05 -6.46 16.43
C GLY A 72 -21.54 -6.22 16.43
N HIS A 73 -20.79 -7.30 16.60
CA HIS A 73 -19.32 -7.29 16.57
C HIS A 73 -18.64 -6.32 17.56
N GLY A 74 -19.30 -6.00 18.66
CA GLY A 74 -18.79 -5.05 19.67
C GLY A 74 -18.94 -3.59 19.28
N LYS A 75 -19.79 -3.29 18.32
CA LYS A 75 -20.09 -1.94 17.86
C LYS A 75 -21.46 -1.50 18.34
N PHE A 76 -21.60 -0.20 18.60
CA PHE A 76 -22.84 0.41 19.02
C PHE A 76 -23.12 1.67 18.22
N ALA A 77 -24.40 1.99 18.06
CA ALA A 77 -24.89 3.19 17.42
C ALA A 77 -25.79 3.98 18.38
N GLU A 78 -25.62 5.28 18.42
CA GLU A 78 -26.47 6.22 19.15
C GLU A 78 -26.98 7.29 18.18
N LYS A 79 -28.29 7.61 18.25
CA LYS A 79 -28.84 8.79 17.61
C LYS A 79 -28.63 9.99 18.52
N TRP A 80 -27.93 10.98 18.03
CA TRP A 80 -27.57 12.17 18.80
C TRP A 80 -28.11 13.43 18.14
N ARG A 81 -28.58 14.40 18.94
CA ARG A 81 -29.03 15.71 18.46
C ARG A 81 -28.00 16.76 18.88
N THR A 82 -27.42 17.48 17.91
CA THR A 82 -26.58 18.63 18.18
C THR A 82 -27.35 19.86 17.67
N GLY A 83 -27.84 20.68 18.58
CA GLY A 83 -28.46 22.02 18.39
C GLY A 83 -29.10 22.40 17.05
N THR A 84 -28.37 22.30 15.95
CA THR A 84 -28.80 22.68 14.59
C THR A 84 -28.83 21.53 13.58
N ASP A 85 -28.23 20.38 13.86
CA ASP A 85 -28.19 19.24 12.96
C ASP A 85 -29.17 18.15 13.40
N GLU A 86 -30.26 18.01 12.66
CA GLU A 86 -31.19 16.90 12.78
C GLU A 86 -30.47 15.63 12.31
N GLY A 87 -30.21 14.71 13.24
CA GLY A 87 -29.78 13.36 12.89
C GLY A 87 -28.28 13.08 12.87
N ALA A 88 -27.51 13.72 13.72
CA ALA A 88 -26.14 13.29 13.98
C ALA A 88 -26.13 11.91 14.65
N TYR A 89 -25.30 11.00 14.15
CA TYR A 89 -25.14 9.65 14.69
C TYR A 89 -23.74 9.50 15.28
N ARG A 90 -23.67 8.78 16.42
CA ARG A 90 -22.39 8.44 17.05
C ARG A 90 -22.22 6.94 17.04
N GLY A 91 -21.04 6.49 16.65
CA GLY A 91 -20.61 5.10 16.79
C GLY A 91 -19.77 4.93 18.06
N PHE A 92 -19.91 3.80 18.73
CA PHE A 92 -19.06 3.41 19.85
C PHE A 92 -18.49 2.02 19.66
N MET A 93 -17.32 1.79 20.24
CA MET A 93 -16.62 0.51 20.26
C MET A 93 -16.58 -0.05 21.68
N LEU A 94 -16.89 -1.32 21.84
CA LEU A 94 -16.77 -2.04 23.10
C LEU A 94 -15.35 -2.62 23.23
N LEU A 95 -14.55 -2.10 24.15
CA LEU A 95 -13.18 -2.56 24.36
C LEU A 95 -13.11 -3.89 25.10
N ASN A 96 -14.07 -4.15 26.00
CA ASN A 96 -14.13 -5.40 26.75
C ASN A 96 -14.76 -6.53 25.92
N LYS A 97 -13.90 -7.44 25.39
CA LYS A 97 -14.35 -8.55 24.55
C LYS A 97 -15.25 -9.55 25.25
N LYS A 98 -15.05 -9.82 26.54
CA LYS A 98 -15.86 -10.78 27.31
C LYS A 98 -17.32 -10.35 27.40
N ALA A 99 -17.58 -9.05 27.43
CA ALA A 99 -18.94 -8.53 27.47
C ALA A 99 -19.70 -8.72 26.13
N ARG A 100 -19.00 -8.93 25.00
CA ARG A 100 -19.63 -9.16 23.69
C ARG A 100 -20.46 -10.44 23.62
N GLU A 101 -20.06 -11.47 24.35
CA GLU A 101 -20.71 -12.80 24.34
C GLU A 101 -22.14 -12.77 24.87
N ASN A 102 -22.45 -11.78 25.71
CA ASN A 102 -23.75 -11.62 26.35
C ASN A 102 -24.72 -10.67 25.61
N LEU A 103 -24.28 -10.09 24.49
CA LEU A 103 -25.04 -9.10 23.73
C LEU A 103 -25.59 -9.69 22.45
N LYS A 104 -26.86 -9.38 22.15
CA LYS A 104 -27.51 -9.72 20.88
C LYS A 104 -27.71 -8.47 20.05
N THR A 105 -27.54 -8.60 18.72
CA THR A 105 -27.81 -7.48 17.81
C THR A 105 -29.25 -7.00 17.99
N GLY A 106 -29.38 -5.69 18.22
CA GLY A 106 -30.66 -5.05 18.52
C GLY A 106 -30.89 -4.75 20.01
N ASP A 107 -30.03 -5.27 20.92
CA ASP A 107 -30.08 -4.87 22.32
C ASP A 107 -29.85 -3.35 22.43
N HIS A 108 -30.62 -2.69 23.27
CA HIS A 108 -30.55 -1.25 23.48
C HIS A 108 -30.50 -0.91 24.96
N PHE A 109 -29.85 0.18 25.28
CA PHE A 109 -29.61 0.64 26.64
C PHE A 109 -29.88 2.15 26.69
N PRO A 110 -30.53 2.65 27.77
CA PRO A 110 -30.70 4.07 27.94
C PRO A 110 -29.36 4.79 28.03
N SER A 111 -29.17 5.82 27.22
CA SER A 111 -27.92 6.61 27.20
C SER A 111 -27.64 7.30 28.54
N ALA A 112 -28.70 7.60 29.32
CA ALA A 112 -28.63 8.20 30.64
C ALA A 112 -28.05 7.24 31.71
N GLU A 113 -28.19 5.92 31.53
CA GLU A 113 -27.64 4.91 32.42
C GLU A 113 -26.14 4.66 32.13
N LEU A 114 -25.67 5.09 30.93
CA LEU A 114 -24.28 5.06 30.56
C LEU A 114 -23.59 6.30 31.11
N ALA A 115 -23.20 6.26 32.36
CA ALA A 115 -22.45 7.36 32.96
C ALA A 115 -21.14 7.61 32.19
N PRO A 116 -20.73 8.88 32.00
CA PRO A 116 -19.38 9.14 31.51
C PRO A 116 -18.38 8.57 32.50
N ALA A 117 -17.43 7.75 32.05
CA ALA A 117 -16.40 7.13 32.89
C ALA A 117 -15.53 8.17 33.62
N PHE A 118 -15.48 9.38 33.09
CA PHE A 118 -14.83 10.55 33.66
C PHE A 118 -15.75 11.76 33.47
N ALA A 119 -15.92 12.59 34.49
CA ALA A 119 -16.86 13.72 34.51
C ALA A 119 -16.72 14.69 33.33
N ASP A 120 -15.56 14.76 32.71
CA ASP A 120 -15.26 15.65 31.57
C ASP A 120 -15.14 14.91 30.21
N ASN A 121 -15.43 13.61 30.14
CA ASN A 121 -15.21 12.83 28.92
C ASN A 121 -16.46 12.05 28.46
N GLU A 122 -17.38 12.75 27.84
CA GLU A 122 -18.61 12.17 27.23
C GLU A 122 -18.34 11.14 26.11
N PHE A 123 -17.07 10.96 25.73
CA PHE A 123 -16.66 10.02 24.66
C PHE A 123 -16.30 8.62 25.17
N VAL A 124 -16.16 8.46 26.48
CA VAL A 124 -15.94 7.16 27.13
C VAL A 124 -17.07 6.93 28.11
N ARG A 125 -17.78 5.83 27.94
CA ARG A 125 -18.94 5.48 28.77
C ARG A 125 -18.76 4.08 29.34
N GLU A 126 -19.13 3.94 30.58
CA GLU A 126 -19.12 2.67 31.29
C GLU A 126 -20.51 2.38 31.85
N THR A 127 -20.94 1.14 31.71
CA THR A 127 -22.16 0.64 32.33
C THR A 127 -21.99 -0.82 32.67
N GLU A 128 -22.72 -1.29 33.68
CA GLU A 128 -22.80 -2.70 34.04
C GLU A 128 -24.05 -3.33 33.42
N VAL A 129 -23.86 -4.35 32.61
CA VAL A 129 -24.97 -5.12 32.01
C VAL A 129 -24.75 -6.58 32.32
N ASN A 130 -25.72 -7.21 32.98
CA ASN A 130 -25.69 -8.63 33.34
C ASN A 130 -24.42 -9.05 34.11
N GLY A 131 -23.93 -8.19 35.02
CA GLY A 131 -22.71 -8.44 35.79
C GLY A 131 -21.39 -8.23 35.05
N HIS A 132 -21.44 -7.65 33.85
CA HIS A 132 -20.27 -7.32 33.04
C HIS A 132 -20.19 -5.81 32.79
N MET A 133 -19.04 -5.22 33.02
CA MET A 133 -18.78 -3.82 32.69
C MET A 133 -18.65 -3.67 31.19
N LEU A 134 -19.51 -2.84 30.57
CA LEU A 134 -19.36 -2.37 29.21
C LEU A 134 -18.48 -1.12 29.22
N HIS A 135 -17.34 -1.18 28.55
CA HIS A 135 -16.44 -0.05 28.37
C HIS A 135 -16.54 0.42 26.92
N LEU A 136 -17.34 1.47 26.70
CA LEU A 136 -17.65 2.02 25.37
C LEU A 136 -16.80 3.26 25.09
N VAL A 137 -16.16 3.29 23.94
CA VAL A 137 -15.39 4.44 23.46
C VAL A 137 -15.95 4.93 22.13
N SER A 138 -16.16 6.24 22.03
CA SER A 138 -16.65 6.84 20.78
C SER A 138 -15.64 6.62 19.64
N THR A 139 -16.13 6.16 18.49
CA THR A 139 -15.31 5.94 17.29
C THR A 139 -14.65 7.23 16.81
N GLN A 140 -15.28 8.40 17.01
CA GLN A 140 -14.72 9.68 16.58
C GLN A 140 -13.49 10.12 17.39
N ARG A 141 -13.41 9.75 18.66
CA ARG A 141 -12.40 10.20 19.61
C ARG A 141 -11.45 9.09 20.08
N ALA A 142 -11.70 7.86 19.63
CA ALA A 142 -10.88 6.73 19.98
C ALA A 142 -9.43 6.93 19.55
N SER A 143 -8.51 6.65 20.44
CA SER A 143 -7.06 6.67 20.18
C SER A 143 -6.63 5.43 19.39
N LEU A 144 -5.47 5.50 18.75
CA LEU A 144 -4.88 4.37 18.04
C LEU A 144 -4.76 3.09 18.92
N PRO A 145 -4.27 3.15 20.17
CA PRO A 145 -4.25 1.98 21.06
C PRO A 145 -5.63 1.36 21.31
N GLN A 146 -6.69 2.18 21.43
CA GLN A 146 -8.06 1.68 21.59
C GLN A 146 -8.55 0.94 20.33
N TYR A 147 -8.25 1.43 19.13
CA TYR A 147 -8.50 0.70 17.88
C TYR A 147 -7.73 -0.61 17.82
N MET A 148 -6.45 -0.59 18.20
CA MET A 148 -5.64 -1.81 18.24
C MET A 148 -6.22 -2.84 19.22
N THR A 149 -6.70 -2.40 20.39
CA THR A 149 -7.36 -3.27 21.37
C THR A 149 -8.69 -3.82 20.83
N PHE A 150 -9.50 -2.97 20.21
CA PHE A 150 -10.80 -3.35 19.65
C PHE A 150 -10.66 -4.42 18.56
N TYR A 151 -9.75 -4.22 17.60
CA TYR A 151 -9.49 -5.14 16.49
C TYR A 151 -8.49 -6.25 16.83
N ASP A 152 -7.95 -6.26 18.06
CA ASP A 152 -6.95 -7.25 18.48
C ASP A 152 -5.68 -7.25 17.61
N VAL A 153 -5.20 -6.06 17.30
CA VAL A 153 -3.99 -5.89 16.47
C VAL A 153 -2.76 -6.15 17.35
N THR A 154 -2.50 -7.41 17.62
CA THR A 154 -1.35 -7.89 18.39
C THR A 154 -0.61 -8.98 17.62
N LEU A 155 0.68 -9.15 17.88
CA LEU A 155 1.46 -10.21 17.25
C LEU A 155 1.01 -11.62 17.65
N MET A 156 0.21 -11.75 18.71
CA MET A 156 -0.38 -13.02 19.12
C MET A 156 -1.63 -13.38 18.34
N ASN A 157 -2.20 -12.43 17.59
CA ASN A 157 -3.35 -12.68 16.74
C ASN A 157 -2.91 -13.34 15.42
N PRO A 158 -3.39 -14.57 15.10
CA PRO A 158 -3.01 -15.24 13.86
C PRO A 158 -3.33 -14.46 12.59
N GLN A 159 -4.40 -13.66 12.57
CA GLN A 159 -4.78 -12.84 11.43
C GLN A 159 -3.74 -11.76 11.16
N VAL A 160 -3.19 -11.12 12.21
CA VAL A 160 -2.11 -10.13 12.09
C VAL A 160 -0.84 -10.79 11.58
N LEU A 161 -0.48 -11.97 12.10
CA LEU A 161 0.69 -12.71 11.66
C LEU A 161 0.59 -13.14 10.19
N CYS A 162 -0.56 -13.68 9.78
CA CYS A 162 -0.79 -14.03 8.38
C CYS A 162 -0.68 -12.79 7.48
N GLY A 163 -1.29 -11.68 7.87
CA GLY A 163 -1.17 -10.42 7.15
C GLY A 163 0.28 -9.95 7.04
N LEU A 164 1.03 -9.99 8.15
CA LEU A 164 2.44 -9.60 8.18
C LEU A 164 3.29 -10.44 7.22
N PHE A 165 3.14 -11.75 7.24
CA PHE A 165 3.85 -12.63 6.31
C PHE A 165 3.44 -12.38 4.85
N CYS A 166 2.17 -12.15 4.59
CA CYS A 166 1.70 -11.75 3.24
C CYS A 166 2.36 -10.44 2.79
N GLY A 167 2.50 -9.46 3.68
CA GLY A 167 3.17 -8.18 3.38
C GLY A 167 4.65 -8.35 3.08
N VAL A 168 5.36 -9.14 3.89
CA VAL A 168 6.78 -9.47 3.65
C VAL A 168 6.92 -10.18 2.29
N LEU A 169 6.11 -11.22 2.05
CA LEU A 169 6.15 -11.98 0.81
C LEU A 169 5.86 -11.09 -0.41
N LEU A 170 4.90 -10.17 -0.29
CA LEU A 170 4.53 -9.24 -1.36
C LEU A 170 5.72 -8.35 -1.77
N ALA A 171 6.49 -7.82 -0.81
CA ALA A 171 7.67 -7.01 -1.10
C ALA A 171 8.73 -7.78 -1.88
N PHE A 172 9.05 -9.02 -1.46
CA PHE A 172 10.01 -9.87 -2.17
C PHE A 172 9.50 -10.32 -3.54
N LEU A 173 8.22 -10.68 -3.64
CA LEU A 173 7.61 -11.07 -4.91
C LEU A 173 7.63 -9.93 -5.91
N PHE A 174 7.29 -8.70 -5.47
CA PHE A 174 7.37 -7.49 -6.30
C PHE A 174 8.79 -7.28 -6.82
N CYS A 175 9.80 -7.36 -5.95
CA CYS A 175 11.21 -7.24 -6.35
C CYS A 175 11.63 -8.32 -7.36
N ALA A 176 11.23 -9.58 -7.13
CA ALA A 176 11.55 -10.67 -8.04
C ALA A 176 10.93 -10.48 -9.44
N LEU A 177 9.67 -10.02 -9.49
CA LEU A 177 8.98 -9.73 -10.74
C LEU A 177 9.62 -8.58 -11.49
N THR A 178 9.93 -7.49 -10.80
CA THR A 178 10.58 -6.31 -11.42
C THR A 178 11.98 -6.63 -11.92
N MET A 179 12.79 -7.41 -11.18
CA MET A 179 14.11 -7.86 -11.65
C MET A 179 14.01 -8.71 -12.92
N LYS A 180 13.05 -9.65 -12.98
CA LYS A 180 12.82 -10.44 -14.21
C LYS A 180 12.37 -9.56 -15.38
N ALA A 181 11.52 -8.57 -15.12
CA ALA A 181 11.04 -7.62 -16.10
C ALA A 181 12.20 -6.81 -16.72
N VAL A 182 13.06 -6.24 -15.85
CA VAL A 182 14.26 -5.51 -16.28
C VAL A 182 15.20 -6.41 -17.09
N GLY A 183 15.40 -7.66 -16.65
CA GLY A 183 16.23 -8.63 -17.38
C GLY A 183 15.70 -8.92 -18.79
N ARG A 184 14.37 -9.07 -18.97
CA ARG A 184 13.75 -9.25 -20.29
C ARG A 184 13.92 -8.02 -21.18
N ALA A 185 13.67 -6.82 -20.65
CA ALA A 185 13.85 -5.58 -21.39
C ALA A 185 15.31 -5.36 -21.79
N ALA A 186 16.26 -5.63 -20.90
CA ALA A 186 17.69 -5.56 -21.19
C ALA A 186 18.12 -6.55 -22.28
N TYR A 187 17.55 -7.76 -22.27
CA TYR A 187 17.82 -8.75 -23.33
C TYR A 187 17.33 -8.28 -24.69
N GLN A 188 16.11 -7.70 -24.76
CA GLN A 188 15.60 -7.14 -26.02
C GLN A 188 16.47 -6.00 -26.53
N MET A 189 16.90 -5.10 -25.65
CA MET A 189 17.83 -4.02 -25.98
C MET A 189 19.16 -4.56 -26.52
N MET A 190 19.71 -5.60 -25.87
CA MET A 190 20.94 -6.25 -26.33
C MET A 190 20.79 -6.86 -27.74
N GLN A 191 19.64 -7.49 -28.01
CA GLN A 191 19.36 -8.03 -29.35
C GLN A 191 19.29 -6.91 -30.40
N GLU A 192 18.65 -5.80 -30.09
CA GLU A 192 18.58 -4.65 -31.00
C GLU A 192 19.97 -4.06 -31.26
N CYS A 193 20.78 -3.88 -30.23
CA CYS A 193 22.17 -3.44 -30.41
C CYS A 193 22.95 -4.38 -31.32
N ARG A 194 22.80 -5.69 -31.17
CA ARG A 194 23.44 -6.68 -32.05
C ARG A 194 22.96 -6.55 -33.51
N ASN A 195 21.67 -6.41 -33.71
CA ASN A 195 21.11 -6.17 -35.06
C ASN A 195 21.70 -4.91 -35.71
N GLN A 196 21.82 -3.83 -34.96
CA GLN A 196 22.42 -2.60 -35.45
C GLN A 196 23.91 -2.77 -35.79
N PHE A 197 24.66 -3.49 -34.96
CA PHE A 197 26.08 -3.83 -35.25
C PHE A 197 26.23 -4.67 -36.51
N ASP A 198 25.35 -5.65 -36.71
CA ASP A 198 25.37 -6.46 -37.91
C ASP A 198 25.03 -5.63 -39.18
N LYS A 199 24.13 -4.65 -39.05
CA LYS A 199 23.85 -3.69 -40.15
C LYS A 199 25.04 -2.78 -40.45
N VAL A 200 25.77 -2.30 -39.41
CA VAL A 200 27.02 -1.52 -39.65
C VAL A 200 28.05 -2.36 -40.37
N ARG A 201 28.22 -3.63 -39.99
CA ARG A 201 29.14 -4.56 -40.68
C ARG A 201 28.73 -4.77 -42.15
N SER A 202 27.45 -4.97 -42.40
CA SER A 202 26.89 -5.13 -43.75
C SER A 202 27.08 -3.89 -44.59
N TYR A 203 26.90 -2.70 -44.01
CA TYR A 203 27.18 -1.42 -44.66
C TYR A 203 28.65 -1.29 -45.09
N LEU A 204 29.59 -1.61 -44.20
CA LEU A 204 31.02 -1.55 -44.52
C LEU A 204 31.43 -2.56 -45.60
N LYS A 205 30.85 -3.77 -45.58
CA LYS A 205 31.04 -4.78 -46.62
C LYS A 205 30.49 -4.32 -47.98
N ALA A 206 29.34 -3.66 -48.00
CA ALA A 206 28.76 -3.08 -49.22
C ALA A 206 29.63 -1.96 -49.81
N GLN A 207 30.45 -1.29 -48.98
CA GLN A 207 31.47 -0.33 -49.42
C GLN A 207 32.79 -0.99 -49.90
N GLY A 208 32.84 -2.32 -49.97
CA GLY A 208 34.03 -3.05 -50.44
C GLY A 208 35.11 -3.19 -49.37
N LYS A 209 34.79 -2.98 -48.09
CA LYS A 209 35.76 -3.22 -46.98
C LYS A 209 35.84 -4.71 -46.63
N ASP A 210 37.01 -5.15 -46.23
CA ASP A 210 37.26 -6.53 -45.82
C ASP A 210 36.51 -6.89 -44.55
N ASP A 211 36.19 -8.18 -44.36
CA ASP A 211 35.46 -8.70 -43.20
C ASP A 211 36.24 -8.43 -41.88
N ALA A 212 37.55 -8.52 -41.90
CA ALA A 212 38.40 -8.18 -40.76
C ALA A 212 38.26 -6.69 -40.37
N TYR A 213 38.24 -5.77 -41.35
CA TYR A 213 38.05 -4.35 -41.14
C TYR A 213 36.64 -4.03 -40.57
N ALA A 214 35.61 -4.70 -41.10
CA ALA A 214 34.22 -4.48 -40.68
C ALA A 214 33.90 -5.03 -39.26
N ARG A 215 34.72 -5.97 -38.74
CA ARG A 215 34.57 -6.53 -37.38
C ARG A 215 35.19 -5.66 -36.30
N ASP A 216 36.15 -4.82 -36.68
CA ASP A 216 36.84 -3.96 -35.72
C ASP A 216 36.01 -2.70 -35.42
N PRO A 217 35.54 -2.51 -34.16
CA PRO A 217 34.73 -1.34 -33.78
C PRO A 217 35.46 0.00 -33.97
N GLU A 218 36.78 0.03 -33.95
CA GLU A 218 37.55 1.27 -34.16
C GLU A 218 37.37 1.85 -35.56
N ASN A 219 37.04 1.00 -36.53
CA ASN A 219 36.81 1.36 -37.93
C ASN A 219 35.37 1.74 -38.25
N TRP A 220 34.47 1.67 -37.25
CA TRP A 220 33.07 1.98 -37.49
C TRP A 220 32.82 3.48 -37.63
N PRO A 221 31.84 3.87 -38.48
CA PRO A 221 31.48 5.27 -38.63
C PRO A 221 31.11 5.89 -37.28
N ARG A 222 31.67 7.07 -37.01
CA ARG A 222 31.33 7.83 -35.79
C ARG A 222 30.08 8.67 -35.97
N GLU A 223 29.67 8.90 -37.24
CA GLU A 223 28.48 9.63 -37.60
C GLU A 223 27.33 8.66 -37.87
N GLN A 224 26.11 9.16 -37.76
CA GLN A 224 24.91 8.39 -38.05
C GLN A 224 24.88 8.08 -39.57
N ILE A 225 24.76 6.81 -39.93
CA ILE A 225 24.68 6.34 -41.30
C ILE A 225 23.26 5.96 -41.67
N THR A 226 22.91 6.07 -42.96
CA THR A 226 21.66 5.54 -43.49
C THR A 226 21.97 4.30 -44.34
N PHE A 227 21.43 3.15 -43.92
CA PHE A 227 21.57 1.89 -44.63
C PHE A 227 20.21 1.19 -44.74
N GLU A 228 19.85 0.73 -45.93
CA GLU A 228 18.54 0.10 -46.19
C GLU A 228 17.33 0.94 -45.73
N GLY A 229 17.41 2.27 -45.80
CA GLY A 229 16.35 3.18 -45.39
C GLY A 229 16.22 3.39 -43.85
N GLN A 230 17.16 2.83 -43.06
CA GLN A 230 17.21 3.02 -41.61
C GLN A 230 18.44 3.83 -41.22
N GLN A 231 18.27 4.68 -40.21
CA GLN A 231 19.39 5.40 -39.59
C GLN A 231 20.03 4.51 -38.53
N ILE A 232 21.35 4.41 -38.51
CA ILE A 232 22.14 3.63 -37.56
C ILE A 232 23.21 4.55 -36.96
N PRO A 233 23.29 4.66 -35.62
CA PRO A 233 22.48 4.04 -34.59
C PRO A 233 21.02 4.55 -34.56
N ASP A 234 20.07 3.63 -34.42
CA ASP A 234 18.66 3.96 -34.27
C ASP A 234 18.31 4.10 -32.75
N TYR A 235 18.58 5.29 -32.22
CA TYR A 235 18.28 5.60 -30.82
C TYR A 235 16.78 5.63 -30.56
N ALA A 236 15.97 6.02 -31.54
CA ALA A 236 14.52 6.09 -31.36
C ALA A 236 13.90 4.70 -31.10
N ASN A 237 14.36 3.70 -31.88
CA ASN A 237 13.93 2.31 -31.69
C ASN A 237 14.42 1.75 -30.33
N CYS A 238 15.65 2.06 -29.93
CA CYS A 238 16.17 1.68 -28.61
C CYS A 238 15.31 2.25 -27.46
N VAL A 239 14.93 3.52 -27.53
CA VAL A 239 14.04 4.16 -26.54
C VAL A 239 12.65 3.53 -26.58
N ALA A 240 12.11 3.25 -27.77
CA ALA A 240 10.80 2.62 -27.94
C ALA A 240 10.76 1.22 -27.29
N ILE A 241 11.78 0.39 -27.52
CA ILE A 241 11.93 -0.95 -26.90
C ILE A 241 11.95 -0.84 -25.37
N SER A 242 12.77 0.08 -24.84
CA SER A 242 12.88 0.28 -23.39
C SER A 242 11.56 0.73 -22.78
N THR A 243 10.88 1.71 -23.41
CA THR A 243 9.62 2.25 -22.92
C THR A 243 8.48 1.22 -23.01
N ALA A 244 8.35 0.54 -24.12
CA ALA A 244 7.33 -0.51 -24.31
C ALA A 244 7.54 -1.67 -23.33
N GLY A 245 8.80 -2.08 -23.13
CA GLY A 245 9.17 -3.09 -22.15
C GLY A 245 8.79 -2.67 -20.73
N ALA A 246 9.12 -1.44 -20.33
CA ALA A 246 8.77 -0.91 -19.02
C ALA A 246 7.26 -0.88 -18.79
N GLN A 247 6.48 -0.35 -19.73
CA GLN A 247 5.02 -0.28 -19.63
C GLN A 247 4.38 -1.67 -19.51
N LYS A 248 4.74 -2.60 -20.38
CA LYS A 248 4.17 -3.95 -20.42
C LYS A 248 4.47 -4.73 -19.13
N GLU A 249 5.69 -4.65 -18.66
CA GLU A 249 6.16 -5.45 -17.52
C GLU A 249 5.68 -4.90 -16.17
N MET A 250 5.31 -3.62 -16.08
CA MET A 250 4.80 -3.02 -14.84
C MET A 250 3.33 -3.35 -14.55
N VAL A 251 2.55 -3.80 -15.53
CA VAL A 251 1.12 -4.08 -15.35
C VAL A 251 0.87 -5.13 -14.27
N PHE A 252 1.56 -6.26 -14.34
CA PHE A 252 1.34 -7.36 -13.40
C PHE A 252 1.75 -7.03 -11.95
N PRO A 253 2.95 -6.47 -11.68
CA PRO A 253 3.33 -6.05 -10.33
C PRO A 253 2.39 -4.99 -9.75
N SER A 254 1.94 -4.02 -10.56
CA SER A 254 1.00 -2.98 -10.12
C SER A 254 -0.35 -3.56 -9.73
N LEU A 255 -0.88 -4.48 -10.54
CA LEU A 255 -2.14 -5.16 -10.25
C LEU A 255 -2.06 -5.99 -8.96
N LEU A 256 -0.94 -6.68 -8.76
CA LEU A 256 -0.68 -7.46 -7.55
C LEU A 256 -0.70 -6.58 -6.29
N ALA A 257 -0.08 -5.39 -6.35
CA ALA A 257 -0.03 -4.45 -5.24
C ALA A 257 -1.43 -3.93 -4.84
N ILE A 258 -2.39 -3.89 -5.77
CA ILE A 258 -3.78 -3.49 -5.51
C ILE A 258 -4.62 -4.67 -5.01
N ILE A 259 -4.50 -5.84 -5.65
CA ILE A 259 -5.35 -7.00 -5.36
C ILE A 259 -5.04 -7.60 -3.99
N ILE A 260 -3.76 -7.76 -3.64
CA ILE A 260 -3.38 -8.46 -2.40
C ILE A 260 -3.95 -7.79 -1.14
N PRO A 261 -3.86 -6.47 -0.93
CA PRO A 261 -4.47 -5.82 0.23
C PRO A 261 -5.99 -6.03 0.30
N VAL A 262 -6.68 -6.00 -0.83
CA VAL A 262 -8.13 -6.24 -0.90
C VAL A 262 -8.46 -7.69 -0.48
N VAL A 263 -7.76 -8.67 -1.03
CA VAL A 263 -7.94 -10.09 -0.69
C VAL A 263 -7.65 -10.34 0.79
N VAL A 264 -6.54 -9.81 1.31
CA VAL A 264 -6.19 -9.94 2.72
C VAL A 264 -7.24 -9.27 3.62
N GLY A 265 -7.75 -8.11 3.22
CA GLY A 265 -8.83 -7.42 3.93
C GLY A 265 -10.13 -8.22 3.98
N LEU A 266 -10.51 -8.87 2.88
CA LEU A 266 -11.70 -9.72 2.81
C LEU A 266 -11.58 -11.01 3.64
N ILE A 267 -10.38 -11.63 3.68
CA ILE A 267 -10.16 -12.90 4.39
C ILE A 267 -9.87 -12.68 5.88
N PHE A 268 -8.98 -11.74 6.22
CA PHE A 268 -8.46 -11.56 7.57
C PHE A 268 -8.96 -10.27 8.24
N GLY A 269 -9.75 -9.46 7.54
CA GLY A 269 -10.29 -8.21 8.08
C GLY A 269 -9.23 -7.16 8.38
N VAL A 270 -9.60 -6.19 9.23
CA VAL A 270 -8.74 -5.06 9.64
C VAL A 270 -7.40 -5.53 10.26
N PRO A 271 -7.37 -6.53 11.18
CA PRO A 271 -6.11 -7.03 11.74
C PRO A 271 -5.13 -7.52 10.67
N GLY A 272 -5.64 -8.26 9.68
CA GLY A 272 -4.82 -8.78 8.58
C GLY A 272 -4.22 -7.67 7.71
N VAL A 273 -5.00 -6.63 7.39
CA VAL A 273 -4.49 -5.48 6.62
C VAL A 273 -3.45 -4.70 7.41
N MET A 274 -3.65 -4.50 8.72
CA MET A 274 -2.66 -3.85 9.58
C MET A 274 -1.34 -4.63 9.60
N GLY A 275 -1.43 -5.97 9.73
CA GLY A 275 -0.26 -6.85 9.62
C GLY A 275 0.44 -6.74 8.26
N LEU A 276 -0.34 -6.78 7.16
CA LEU A 276 0.18 -6.66 5.79
C LEU A 276 0.93 -5.34 5.57
N LEU A 277 0.37 -4.22 6.03
CA LEU A 277 1.01 -2.91 5.93
C LEU A 277 2.31 -2.86 6.73
N ALA A 278 2.31 -3.37 7.98
CA ALA A 278 3.50 -3.41 8.80
C ALA A 278 4.61 -4.29 8.19
N GLY A 279 4.26 -5.50 7.71
CA GLY A 279 5.19 -6.43 7.07
C GLY A 279 5.73 -5.89 5.75
N GLY A 280 4.85 -5.36 4.89
CA GLY A 280 5.21 -4.79 3.61
C GLY A 280 6.08 -3.54 3.73
N LEU A 281 5.77 -2.66 4.69
CA LEU A 281 6.55 -1.45 4.94
C LEU A 281 7.95 -1.78 5.44
N SER A 282 8.07 -2.62 6.47
CA SER A 282 9.38 -2.95 7.07
C SER A 282 10.28 -3.72 6.11
N SER A 283 9.78 -4.76 5.45
CA SER A 283 10.54 -5.55 4.49
C SER A 283 10.82 -4.78 3.20
N GLY A 284 9.84 -4.04 2.69
CA GLY A 284 9.99 -3.21 1.50
C GLY A 284 11.03 -2.13 1.66
N PHE A 285 11.05 -1.44 2.81
CA PHE A 285 12.08 -0.45 3.14
C PHE A 285 13.48 -1.07 3.19
N ALA A 286 13.65 -2.19 3.89
CA ALA A 286 14.92 -2.90 3.99
C ALA A 286 15.44 -3.37 2.63
N VAL A 287 14.56 -4.00 1.82
CA VAL A 287 14.92 -4.49 0.48
C VAL A 287 15.24 -3.33 -0.47
N ALA A 288 14.48 -2.22 -0.41
CA ALA A 288 14.73 -1.06 -1.26
C ALA A 288 16.12 -0.44 -0.98
N ILE A 289 16.49 -0.26 0.30
CA ILE A 289 17.83 0.23 0.67
C ILE A 289 18.91 -0.75 0.22
N PHE A 290 18.71 -2.05 0.49
CA PHE A 290 19.64 -3.09 0.08
C PHE A 290 19.88 -3.06 -1.43
N MET A 291 18.82 -3.04 -2.24
CA MET A 291 18.92 -3.05 -3.69
C MET A 291 19.52 -1.75 -4.25
N ALA A 292 19.24 -0.60 -3.66
CA ALA A 292 19.84 0.66 -4.06
C ALA A 292 21.36 0.66 -3.86
N ASN A 293 21.81 0.20 -2.71
CA ASN A 293 23.24 0.14 -2.39
C ASN A 293 23.97 -0.97 -3.15
N ALA A 294 23.43 -2.19 -3.14
CA ALA A 294 24.01 -3.31 -3.87
C ALA A 294 24.04 -3.07 -5.38
N GLY A 295 22.97 -2.47 -5.96
CA GLY A 295 22.92 -2.14 -7.37
C GLY A 295 24.00 -1.14 -7.77
N GLY A 296 24.22 -0.09 -6.98
CA GLY A 296 25.30 0.88 -7.21
C GLY A 296 26.69 0.24 -7.12
N ALA A 297 26.91 -0.64 -6.12
CA ALA A 297 28.17 -1.36 -5.96
C ALA A 297 28.44 -2.31 -7.14
N TRP A 298 27.44 -3.08 -7.59
CA TRP A 298 27.57 -3.97 -8.75
C TRP A 298 27.81 -3.22 -10.05
N ASP A 299 27.15 -2.07 -10.26
CA ASP A 299 27.35 -1.26 -11.46
C ASP A 299 28.77 -0.69 -11.49
N ASN A 300 29.34 -0.31 -10.37
CA ASN A 300 30.74 0.10 -10.28
C ASN A 300 31.69 -1.09 -10.47
N ALA A 301 31.44 -2.24 -9.85
CA ALA A 301 32.28 -3.42 -9.96
C ALA A 301 32.37 -3.97 -11.41
N LYS A 302 31.32 -3.83 -12.20
CA LYS A 302 31.29 -4.23 -13.61
C LYS A 302 32.27 -3.44 -14.48
N LYS A 303 32.74 -2.28 -14.03
CA LYS A 303 33.66 -1.39 -14.77
C LYS A 303 35.13 -1.65 -14.45
N TRP A 304 35.38 -2.48 -13.49
CA TRP A 304 36.74 -2.98 -13.14
C TRP A 304 37.08 -4.22 -13.95
#